data_1fa846fa5c5d7e63a547bfa5e3af4a58
#
_entry.id   1fa846fa5c5d7e63a547bfa5e3af4a58
#
_cell.length_a   1.000
_cell.length_b   1.000
_cell.length_c   1.000
_cell.angle_alpha   90.00
_cell.angle_beta   90.00
_cell.angle_gamma   90.00
#
_symmetry.space_group_name_H-M   'P 1'
#
loop_
_entity.id
_entity.type
_entity.pdbx_description
1 polymer ?
#
loop_
_entity_poly.entity_id
_entity_poly.type
_entity_poly.pdbx_seq_one_letter_code
_entity_poly.pdbx_strand_id
1 'polypeptide(L)'
;NGGCNSWTITNNRFYQTGTRTWTTGATHRAIDINNSTTTSGAQGFTITGNIIGYASNTQTGTYTLTGSTGKFQGIAFNGITLGTVSNINNNTVAAVSMTGVTSSGTSTSSPFIGILVTNGLATTNNNTIGSQSATGSLSFSTNTTTSTDTIGLYNFSVDISNAASNNIGGISVTNAAASGTFIVYGIRLNTGTGVAGNLISNLIGGTV
;
A
#
# COMPACT_ATOMS: atom_id res chain seq x y z
N ASN A 1 23.92 10.47 -14.69
CA ASN A 1 23.08 9.40 -14.14
C ASN A 1 21.66 9.67 -14.56
N GLY A 2 21.21 9.04 -15.65
CA GLY A 2 19.82 9.09 -16.07
C GLY A 2 18.94 8.43 -15.01
N GLY A 3 17.90 9.13 -14.57
CA GLY A 3 16.93 8.58 -13.64
C GLY A 3 16.18 7.38 -14.25
N CYS A 4 15.59 6.56 -13.42
CA CYS A 4 14.68 5.51 -13.87
C CYS A 4 13.39 6.16 -14.37
N ASN A 5 13.22 6.30 -15.68
CA ASN A 5 12.05 6.94 -16.27
C ASN A 5 11.28 5.96 -17.15
N SER A 6 9.98 6.09 -17.15
CA SER A 6 9.07 5.42 -18.10
C SER A 6 9.16 3.89 -18.10
N TRP A 7 9.44 3.28 -16.97
CA TRP A 7 9.42 1.82 -16.84
C TRP A 7 8.00 1.29 -16.80
N THR A 8 7.85 0.12 -17.40
CA THR A 8 6.59 -0.64 -17.39
C THR A 8 6.74 -1.87 -16.50
N ILE A 9 5.93 -1.94 -15.44
CA ILE A 9 5.87 -3.05 -14.49
C ILE A 9 4.42 -3.56 -14.52
N THR A 10 4.17 -4.59 -15.32
CA THR A 10 2.79 -5.00 -15.58
C THR A 10 2.57 -6.49 -15.43
N ASN A 11 1.38 -6.85 -14.94
CA ASN A 11 0.87 -8.22 -14.87
C ASN A 11 1.77 -9.19 -14.08
N ASN A 12 2.56 -8.68 -13.15
CA ASN A 12 3.38 -9.51 -12.27
C ASN A 12 2.56 -10.03 -11.09
N ARG A 13 2.99 -11.17 -10.54
CA ARG A 13 2.39 -11.78 -9.35
C ARG A 13 3.44 -11.90 -8.26
N PHE A 14 3.20 -11.22 -7.14
CA PHE A 14 4.06 -11.23 -5.96
C PHE A 14 3.34 -12.04 -4.87
N TYR A 15 3.71 -13.29 -4.74
CA TYR A 15 3.09 -14.24 -3.82
C TYR A 15 4.13 -14.94 -2.95
N GLN A 16 3.69 -15.59 -1.88
CA GLN A 16 4.58 -16.28 -0.95
C GLN A 16 3.96 -17.58 -0.48
N THR A 17 4.56 -18.70 -0.86
CA THR A 17 4.06 -20.05 -0.58
C THR A 17 4.21 -20.52 0.85
N GLY A 18 5.07 -19.89 1.65
CA GLY A 18 5.29 -20.21 3.06
C GLY A 18 5.23 -18.97 3.95
N THR A 19 4.95 -19.16 5.22
CA THR A 19 4.98 -18.09 6.22
C THR A 19 6.38 -17.51 6.32
N ARG A 20 6.50 -16.19 6.23
CA ARG A 20 7.73 -15.46 6.50
C ARG A 20 7.72 -14.91 7.91
N THR A 21 8.80 -15.17 8.65
CA THR A 21 8.98 -14.59 9.98
C THR A 21 10.00 -13.46 9.92
N TRP A 22 9.61 -12.28 10.40
CA TRP A 22 10.54 -11.18 10.61
C TRP A 22 11.27 -11.33 11.94
N THR A 23 12.59 -11.26 11.88
CA THR A 23 13.47 -11.26 13.07
C THR A 23 14.01 -9.87 13.39
N THR A 24 13.90 -8.94 12.48
CA THR A 24 14.35 -7.55 12.62
C THR A 24 13.34 -6.59 12.00
N GLY A 25 13.35 -5.34 12.45
CA GLY A 25 12.48 -4.29 11.89
C GLY A 25 12.86 -3.96 10.45
N ALA A 26 12.03 -4.39 9.50
CA ALA A 26 12.20 -4.11 8.07
C ALA A 26 10.85 -3.82 7.41
N THR A 27 10.88 -3.04 6.35
CA THR A 27 9.71 -2.85 5.50
C THR A 27 9.81 -3.78 4.30
N HIS A 28 8.81 -4.65 4.16
CA HIS A 28 8.66 -5.52 3.00
C HIS A 28 7.86 -4.77 1.94
N ARG A 29 8.42 -4.67 0.74
CA ARG A 29 7.78 -4.06 -0.42
C ARG A 29 7.77 -5.03 -1.58
N ALA A 30 6.62 -5.16 -2.25
CA ALA A 30 6.57 -5.97 -3.46
C ALA A 30 7.09 -5.18 -4.67
N ILE A 31 6.69 -3.93 -4.80
CA ILE A 31 7.23 -2.99 -5.79
C ILE A 31 7.72 -1.75 -5.05
N ASP A 32 8.99 -1.42 -5.22
CA ASP A 32 9.64 -0.25 -4.59
C ASP A 32 10.32 0.61 -5.66
N ILE A 33 9.74 1.76 -5.93
CA ILE A 33 10.32 2.78 -6.81
C ILE A 33 10.74 3.93 -5.92
N ASN A 34 12.03 4.08 -5.74
CA ASN A 34 12.58 5.05 -4.80
C ASN A 34 13.68 5.88 -5.46
N ASN A 35 13.28 6.89 -6.20
CA ASN A 35 14.20 7.86 -6.79
C ASN A 35 13.54 9.24 -6.90
N SER A 36 13.66 10.05 -5.86
CA SER A 36 13.11 11.40 -5.77
C SER A 36 14.11 12.51 -6.06
N THR A 37 15.21 12.23 -6.78
CA THR A 37 16.17 13.26 -7.16
C THR A 37 15.54 14.29 -8.10
N THR A 38 15.83 15.56 -7.88
CA THR A 38 15.10 16.71 -8.42
C THR A 38 15.14 16.89 -9.94
N THR A 39 16.07 16.26 -10.64
CA THR A 39 16.26 16.51 -12.09
C THR A 39 16.15 15.29 -12.99
N SER A 40 16.19 14.10 -12.43
CA SER A 40 16.17 12.86 -13.23
C SER A 40 15.60 11.67 -12.43
N GLY A 41 14.74 11.94 -11.48
CA GLY A 41 14.13 10.92 -10.64
C GLY A 41 13.04 10.12 -11.35
N ALA A 42 12.40 9.21 -10.64
CA ALA A 42 11.38 8.34 -11.17
C ALA A 42 10.14 9.11 -11.61
N GLN A 43 9.75 8.95 -12.88
CA GLN A 43 8.58 9.56 -13.48
C GLN A 43 8.08 8.76 -14.69
N GLY A 44 6.81 8.93 -15.07
CA GLY A 44 6.25 8.30 -16.26
C GLY A 44 6.15 6.77 -16.18
N PHE A 45 6.14 6.20 -14.98
CA PHE A 45 6.01 4.75 -14.78
C PHE A 45 4.61 4.27 -15.15
N THR A 46 4.54 3.05 -15.68
CA THR A 46 3.31 2.30 -15.85
C THR A 46 3.35 1.06 -14.95
N ILE A 47 2.69 1.12 -13.81
CA ILE A 47 2.60 0.03 -12.82
C ILE A 47 1.15 -0.44 -12.83
N THR A 48 0.84 -1.50 -13.61
CA THR A 48 -0.55 -1.89 -13.83
C THR A 48 -0.77 -3.39 -13.88
N GLY A 49 -1.94 -3.84 -13.41
CA GLY A 49 -2.32 -5.24 -13.45
C GLY A 49 -1.51 -6.16 -12.56
N ASN A 50 -0.72 -5.62 -11.65
CA ASN A 50 0.07 -6.44 -10.73
C ASN A 50 -0.80 -6.96 -9.58
N ILE A 51 -0.54 -8.20 -9.16
CA ILE A 51 -1.24 -8.86 -8.06
C ILE A 51 -0.24 -9.15 -6.95
N ILE A 52 -0.51 -8.62 -5.77
CA ILE A 52 0.35 -8.67 -4.59
C ILE A 52 -0.42 -9.32 -3.45
N GLY A 53 0.14 -10.37 -2.86
CA GLY A 53 -0.49 -11.16 -1.82
C GLY A 53 -0.72 -12.60 -2.25
N TYR A 54 -1.61 -13.29 -1.55
CA TYR A 54 -1.90 -14.72 -1.77
C TYR A 54 -0.72 -15.66 -1.48
N ALA A 55 -0.99 -16.96 -1.39
CA ALA A 55 0.04 -17.98 -1.24
C ALA A 55 0.47 -18.63 -2.55
N SER A 56 -0.18 -18.30 -3.66
CA SER A 56 0.07 -18.91 -4.97
C SER A 56 -0.10 -17.94 -6.13
N ASN A 57 0.46 -18.31 -7.27
CA ASN A 57 0.28 -17.57 -8.52
C ASN A 57 -1.15 -17.64 -9.09
N THR A 58 -1.96 -18.57 -8.59
CA THR A 58 -3.39 -18.71 -8.97
C THR A 58 -4.33 -17.96 -8.03
N GLN A 59 -3.80 -17.08 -7.20
CA GLN A 59 -4.56 -16.25 -6.24
C GLN A 59 -5.33 -17.08 -5.21
N THR A 60 -4.71 -18.12 -4.70
CA THR A 60 -5.26 -18.94 -3.61
C THR A 60 -4.39 -18.84 -2.36
N GLY A 61 -5.01 -19.05 -1.19
CA GLY A 61 -4.33 -18.96 0.10
C GLY A 61 -3.97 -17.53 0.49
N THR A 62 -3.17 -17.39 1.52
CA THR A 62 -2.84 -16.10 2.16
C THR A 62 -1.34 -15.88 2.22
N TYR A 63 -0.90 -14.71 1.86
CA TYR A 63 0.47 -14.21 2.05
C TYR A 63 0.68 -13.92 3.53
N THR A 64 1.32 -14.83 4.26
CA THR A 64 1.40 -14.77 5.72
C THR A 64 2.76 -14.27 6.19
N LEU A 65 2.72 -13.23 7.00
CA LEU A 65 3.88 -12.62 7.66
C LEU A 65 3.70 -12.70 9.17
N THR A 66 4.73 -13.16 9.87
CA THR A 66 4.76 -13.21 11.34
C THR A 66 5.96 -12.47 11.87
N GLY A 67 5.89 -12.02 13.13
CA GLY A 67 7.02 -11.37 13.80
C GLY A 67 6.74 -9.94 14.23
N SER A 68 7.62 -9.45 15.12
CA SER A 68 7.29 -8.31 15.97
C SER A 68 7.44 -6.93 15.34
N THR A 69 8.29 -6.74 14.35
CA THR A 69 8.70 -5.37 13.94
C THR A 69 8.58 -5.11 12.44
N GLY A 70 8.01 -6.04 11.69
CA GLY A 70 7.89 -5.90 10.24
C GLY A 70 6.79 -4.94 9.80
N LYS A 71 6.98 -4.32 8.64
CA LYS A 71 6.01 -3.50 7.94
C LYS A 71 5.81 -4.03 6.53
N PHE A 72 4.63 -3.81 5.98
CA PHE A 72 4.30 -4.21 4.62
C PHE A 72 3.78 -3.01 3.82
N GLN A 73 4.36 -2.81 2.64
CA GLN A 73 3.89 -1.88 1.63
C GLN A 73 3.76 -2.64 0.31
N GLY A 74 2.56 -2.72 -0.24
CA GLY A 74 2.36 -3.45 -1.48
C GLY A 74 3.12 -2.79 -2.63
N ILE A 75 2.79 -1.54 -2.93
CA ILE A 75 3.48 -0.69 -3.90
C ILE A 75 3.94 0.57 -3.17
N ALA A 76 5.22 0.89 -3.24
CA ALA A 76 5.78 2.15 -2.76
C ALA A 76 6.37 2.93 -3.95
N PHE A 77 5.89 4.13 -4.16
CA PHE A 77 6.34 5.03 -5.22
C PHE A 77 6.82 6.35 -4.63
N ASN A 78 8.07 6.68 -4.91
CA ASN A 78 8.73 7.91 -4.53
C ASN A 78 9.41 8.51 -5.79
N GLY A 79 8.67 9.31 -6.53
CA GLY A 79 9.11 9.92 -7.78
C GLY A 79 9.58 11.36 -7.63
N ILE A 80 9.81 12.03 -8.72
CA ILE A 80 10.15 13.46 -8.73
C ILE A 80 8.91 14.33 -8.72
N THR A 81 9.02 15.46 -8.02
CA THR A 81 8.02 16.53 -8.03
C THR A 81 7.91 17.15 -9.43
N LEU A 82 6.71 17.43 -9.88
CA LEU A 82 6.41 18.05 -11.18
C LEU A 82 6.95 17.29 -12.41
N GLY A 83 7.19 16.00 -12.30
CA GLY A 83 7.62 15.16 -13.42
C GLY A 83 6.46 14.71 -14.31
N THR A 84 6.76 13.76 -15.21
CA THR A 84 5.74 13.08 -16.01
C THR A 84 4.87 12.20 -15.12
N VAL A 85 3.56 12.23 -15.31
CA VAL A 85 2.60 11.43 -14.53
C VAL A 85 2.93 9.94 -14.64
N SER A 86 2.98 9.28 -13.49
CA SER A 86 3.07 7.83 -13.40
C SER A 86 1.67 7.23 -13.18
N ASN A 87 1.43 6.06 -13.75
CA ASN A 87 0.15 5.36 -13.67
C ASN A 87 0.30 4.13 -12.77
N ILE A 88 -0.33 4.16 -11.59
CA ILE A 88 -0.38 3.04 -10.63
C ILE A 88 -1.82 2.53 -10.61
N ASN A 89 -2.21 1.84 -11.67
CA ASN A 89 -3.62 1.55 -11.96
C ASN A 89 -3.89 0.05 -12.07
N ASN A 90 -5.12 -0.37 -11.78
CA ASN A 90 -5.57 -1.75 -11.95
C ASN A 90 -4.72 -2.79 -11.18
N ASN A 91 -4.09 -2.42 -10.08
CA ASN A 91 -3.33 -3.36 -9.26
C ASN A 91 -4.22 -3.95 -8.15
N THR A 92 -3.85 -5.14 -7.70
CA THR A 92 -4.52 -5.82 -6.58
C THR A 92 -3.53 -6.03 -5.44
N VAL A 93 -3.92 -5.62 -4.22
CA VAL A 93 -3.22 -5.96 -2.98
C VAL A 93 -4.23 -6.64 -2.06
N ALA A 94 -4.16 -7.96 -1.95
CA ALA A 94 -5.18 -8.73 -1.23
C ALA A 94 -4.62 -9.99 -0.59
N ALA A 95 -5.40 -10.62 0.27
CA ALA A 95 -5.05 -11.87 0.95
C ALA A 95 -3.66 -11.80 1.65
N VAL A 96 -3.45 -10.74 2.43
CA VAL A 96 -2.25 -10.55 3.26
C VAL A 96 -2.63 -10.68 4.73
N SER A 97 -1.91 -11.50 5.45
CA SER A 97 -2.07 -11.67 6.91
C SER A 97 -0.75 -11.33 7.61
N MET A 98 -0.83 -10.44 8.59
CA MET A 98 0.29 -10.08 9.46
C MET A 98 -0.08 -10.39 10.91
N THR A 99 0.67 -11.29 11.56
CA THR A 99 0.37 -11.73 12.93
C THR A 99 1.53 -11.48 13.88
N GLY A 100 1.20 -11.11 15.12
CA GLY A 100 2.20 -10.84 16.17
C GLY A 100 3.01 -9.56 15.93
N VAL A 101 2.47 -8.63 15.17
CA VAL A 101 3.16 -7.37 14.85
C VAL A 101 3.11 -6.44 16.04
N THR A 102 4.26 -6.04 16.56
CA THR A 102 4.40 -4.99 17.59
C THR A 102 4.89 -3.67 17.01
N SER A 103 5.21 -3.64 15.70
CA SER A 103 5.52 -2.39 15.03
C SER A 103 4.31 -1.46 15.09
N SER A 104 4.56 -0.25 15.46
CA SER A 104 3.58 0.83 15.50
C SER A 104 3.98 1.90 14.49
N GLY A 105 3.07 2.78 14.21
CA GLY A 105 3.35 3.96 13.41
C GLY A 105 2.13 4.46 12.69
N THR A 106 2.19 5.74 12.41
CA THR A 106 1.16 6.47 11.68
C THR A 106 1.75 6.99 10.38
N SER A 107 0.92 7.44 9.47
CA SER A 107 1.38 8.02 8.20
C SER A 107 2.20 7.02 7.37
N THR A 108 3.30 7.44 6.78
CA THR A 108 4.20 6.60 5.97
C THR A 108 4.92 5.51 6.77
N SER A 109 4.88 5.61 8.11
CA SER A 109 5.43 4.61 9.03
C SER A 109 4.45 3.53 9.46
N SER A 110 3.22 3.55 8.96
CA SER A 110 2.19 2.55 9.26
C SER A 110 2.68 1.13 8.98
N PRO A 111 2.32 0.15 9.83
CA PRO A 111 2.70 -1.25 9.61
C PRO A 111 2.21 -1.83 8.29
N PHE A 112 1.04 -1.39 7.83
CA PHE A 112 0.50 -1.78 6.53
C PHE A 112 0.08 -0.56 5.72
N ILE A 113 0.53 -0.54 4.46
CA ILE A 113 0.03 0.36 3.42
C ILE A 113 -0.10 -0.46 2.12
N GLY A 114 -1.28 -0.48 1.55
CA GLY A 114 -1.50 -1.20 0.28
C GLY A 114 -0.73 -0.53 -0.87
N ILE A 115 -1.02 0.74 -1.13
CA ILE A 115 -0.32 1.56 -2.12
C ILE A 115 0.09 2.89 -1.46
N LEU A 116 1.38 3.22 -1.56
CA LEU A 116 1.97 4.44 -1.02
C LEU A 116 2.58 5.27 -2.16
N VAL A 117 2.17 6.51 -2.26
CA VAL A 117 2.83 7.52 -3.10
C VAL A 117 3.40 8.60 -2.19
N THR A 118 4.72 8.71 -2.09
CA THR A 118 5.37 9.70 -1.21
C THR A 118 5.74 10.99 -1.93
N ASN A 119 6.11 10.90 -3.20
CA ASN A 119 6.42 12.04 -4.05
C ASN A 119 6.10 11.73 -5.51
N GLY A 120 5.98 12.77 -6.31
CA GLY A 120 5.77 12.69 -7.76
C GLY A 120 4.31 12.66 -8.16
N LEU A 121 4.07 12.99 -9.42
CA LEU A 121 2.75 12.92 -10.04
C LEU A 121 2.36 11.47 -10.29
N ALA A 122 1.24 11.04 -9.71
CA ALA A 122 0.74 9.70 -9.94
C ALA A 122 -0.79 9.67 -10.05
N THR A 123 -1.31 8.83 -10.94
CA THR A 123 -2.70 8.38 -10.88
C THR A 123 -2.75 7.04 -10.16
N THR A 124 -3.75 6.84 -9.32
CA THR A 124 -3.97 5.58 -8.59
C THR A 124 -5.42 5.16 -8.79
N ASN A 125 -5.71 4.64 -10.00
CA ASN A 125 -7.08 4.37 -10.43
C ASN A 125 -7.35 2.86 -10.53
N ASN A 126 -8.60 2.48 -10.29
CA ASN A 126 -9.08 1.10 -10.46
C ASN A 126 -8.28 0.05 -9.68
N ASN A 127 -7.62 0.40 -8.59
CA ASN A 127 -6.91 -0.56 -7.77
C ASN A 127 -7.88 -1.27 -6.81
N THR A 128 -7.59 -2.54 -6.53
CA THR A 128 -8.30 -3.33 -5.53
C THR A 128 -7.38 -3.56 -4.33
N ILE A 129 -7.80 -3.12 -3.15
CA ILE A 129 -7.05 -3.31 -1.91
C ILE A 129 -7.94 -4.04 -0.91
N GLY A 130 -7.61 -5.28 -0.64
CA GLY A 130 -8.47 -6.19 0.10
C GLY A 130 -9.60 -6.76 -0.76
N SER A 131 -10.76 -7.02 -0.16
CA SER A 131 -11.91 -7.61 -0.83
C SER A 131 -13.19 -6.86 -0.49
N GLN A 132 -14.11 -6.78 -1.43
CA GLN A 132 -15.45 -6.23 -1.19
C GLN A 132 -16.43 -7.29 -0.67
N SER A 133 -16.09 -8.57 -0.79
CA SER A 133 -16.97 -9.69 -0.48
C SER A 133 -16.41 -10.70 0.53
N ALA A 134 -15.18 -10.52 0.99
CA ALA A 134 -14.54 -11.41 1.96
C ALA A 134 -13.96 -10.63 3.14
N THR A 135 -14.46 -10.90 4.34
CA THR A 135 -13.93 -10.37 5.58
C THR A 135 -12.50 -10.86 5.79
N GLY A 136 -11.62 -9.95 6.25
CA GLY A 136 -10.25 -10.31 6.62
C GLY A 136 -9.36 -10.70 5.44
N SER A 137 -9.71 -10.29 4.23
CA SER A 137 -8.80 -10.42 3.08
C SER A 137 -7.45 -9.73 3.34
N LEU A 138 -7.48 -8.66 4.14
CA LEU A 138 -6.31 -8.05 4.77
C LEU A 138 -6.50 -8.17 6.28
N SER A 139 -5.66 -8.96 6.93
CA SER A 139 -5.81 -9.29 8.35
C SER A 139 -4.54 -8.92 9.14
N PHE A 140 -4.71 -8.10 10.16
CA PHE A 140 -3.60 -7.64 11.01
C PHE A 140 -3.91 -7.93 12.47
N SER A 141 -3.17 -8.86 13.05
CA SER A 141 -3.17 -9.11 14.48
C SER A 141 -1.95 -8.47 15.11
N THR A 142 -2.18 -7.49 15.96
CA THR A 142 -1.13 -6.67 16.55
C THR A 142 -1.11 -6.79 18.07
N ASN A 143 -0.02 -6.37 18.67
CA ASN A 143 0.14 -6.27 20.13
C ASN A 143 0.97 -5.01 20.46
N THR A 144 0.38 -3.84 20.24
CA THR A 144 1.06 -2.56 20.49
C THR A 144 0.18 -1.63 21.31
N THR A 145 0.80 -0.88 22.20
CA THR A 145 0.18 0.17 23.02
C THR A 145 0.26 1.55 22.36
N THR A 146 0.92 1.66 21.23
CA THR A 146 1.16 2.92 20.51
C THR A 146 0.14 3.10 19.38
N SER A 147 -0.19 4.35 19.08
CA SER A 147 -1.09 4.67 17.97
C SER A 147 -0.56 4.13 16.64
N THR A 148 -1.45 3.50 15.88
CA THR A 148 -1.09 2.76 14.68
C THR A 148 -2.16 2.93 13.62
N ASP A 149 -1.74 3.21 12.38
CA ASP A 149 -2.62 3.29 11.23
C ASP A 149 -2.48 2.03 10.34
N THR A 150 -3.57 1.64 9.74
CA THR A 150 -3.62 0.69 8.63
C THR A 150 -4.24 1.39 7.45
N ILE A 151 -3.54 1.44 6.31
CA ILE A 151 -3.93 2.32 5.21
C ILE A 151 -4.04 1.50 3.92
N GLY A 152 -5.18 1.57 3.27
CA GLY A 152 -5.36 0.97 1.96
C GLY A 152 -4.52 1.70 0.90
N LEU A 153 -4.90 2.91 0.56
CA LEU A 153 -4.17 3.77 -0.36
C LEU A 153 -3.75 5.06 0.35
N TYR A 154 -2.47 5.36 0.29
CA TYR A 154 -1.93 6.58 0.88
C TYR A 154 -1.20 7.42 -0.16
N ASN A 155 -1.74 8.56 -0.44
CA ASN A 155 -1.05 9.59 -1.21
C ASN A 155 -0.50 10.66 -0.27
N PHE A 156 0.80 10.59 -0.03
CA PHE A 156 1.55 11.55 0.78
C PHE A 156 2.23 12.63 -0.09
N SER A 157 2.14 12.49 -1.42
CA SER A 157 2.72 13.47 -2.34
C SER A 157 2.03 14.83 -2.21
N VAL A 158 2.81 15.87 -2.36
CA VAL A 158 2.31 17.25 -2.45
C VAL A 158 1.86 17.62 -3.88
N ASP A 159 2.12 16.74 -4.84
CA ASP A 159 1.75 16.92 -6.23
C ASP A 159 0.31 16.49 -6.52
N ILE A 160 -0.23 16.86 -7.67
CA ILE A 160 -1.56 16.44 -8.09
C ILE A 160 -1.59 14.93 -8.22
N SER A 161 -2.55 14.34 -7.57
CA SER A 161 -2.80 12.91 -7.67
C SER A 161 -4.29 12.65 -7.78
N ASN A 162 -4.64 11.83 -8.74
CA ASN A 162 -6.00 11.35 -8.88
C ASN A 162 -6.10 9.94 -8.33
N ALA A 163 -7.11 9.70 -7.50
CA ALA A 163 -7.49 8.37 -7.04
C ALA A 163 -8.96 8.14 -7.40
N ALA A 164 -9.18 7.33 -8.42
CA ALA A 164 -10.53 7.11 -8.94
C ALA A 164 -10.85 5.63 -9.06
N SER A 165 -12.11 5.29 -8.80
CA SER A 165 -12.66 3.94 -9.00
C SER A 165 -11.88 2.83 -8.28
N ASN A 166 -11.24 3.12 -7.16
CA ASN A 166 -10.57 2.10 -6.36
C ASN A 166 -11.58 1.37 -5.48
N ASN A 167 -11.38 0.07 -5.33
CA ASN A 167 -12.15 -0.81 -4.46
C ASN A 167 -11.30 -1.16 -3.23
N ILE A 168 -11.71 -0.71 -2.05
CA ILE A 168 -10.94 -0.92 -0.81
C ILE A 168 -11.87 -1.49 0.27
N GLY A 169 -11.54 -2.67 0.78
CA GLY A 169 -12.39 -3.32 1.80
C GLY A 169 -11.78 -4.59 2.37
N GLY A 170 -12.57 -5.29 3.19
CA GLY A 170 -12.14 -6.55 3.83
C GLY A 170 -10.90 -6.41 4.72
N ILE A 171 -10.73 -5.25 5.36
CA ILE A 171 -9.60 -4.98 6.27
C ILE A 171 -10.04 -5.31 7.69
N SER A 172 -9.38 -6.27 8.32
CA SER A 172 -9.60 -6.65 9.72
C SER A 172 -8.36 -6.35 10.55
N VAL A 173 -8.53 -5.60 11.63
CA VAL A 173 -7.45 -5.28 12.57
C VAL A 173 -7.86 -5.70 13.96
N THR A 174 -7.01 -6.49 14.64
CA THR A 174 -7.16 -6.87 16.04
C THR A 174 -5.93 -6.43 16.82
N ASN A 175 -6.12 -5.95 18.04
CA ASN A 175 -5.03 -5.61 18.95
C ASN A 175 -5.18 -6.35 20.26
N ALA A 176 -4.18 -7.12 20.64
CA ALA A 176 -4.15 -7.85 21.91
C ALA A 176 -3.72 -6.98 23.11
N ALA A 177 -3.14 -5.81 22.86
CA ALA A 177 -2.75 -4.89 23.96
C ALA A 177 -3.97 -4.18 24.54
N ALA A 178 -3.91 -3.89 25.85
CA ALA A 178 -4.99 -3.25 26.59
C ALA A 178 -5.18 -1.75 26.23
N SER A 179 -4.22 -1.14 25.56
CA SER A 179 -4.26 0.27 25.14
C SER A 179 -3.61 0.43 23.76
N GLY A 180 -3.95 1.50 23.09
CA GLY A 180 -3.47 1.81 21.75
C GLY A 180 -4.64 2.25 20.85
N THR A 181 -4.42 3.26 20.04
CA THR A 181 -5.42 3.74 19.09
C THR A 181 -5.12 3.15 17.73
N PHE A 182 -6.10 2.50 17.13
CA PHE A 182 -6.02 1.98 15.76
C PHE A 182 -6.96 2.76 14.86
N ILE A 183 -6.42 3.22 13.73
CA ILE A 183 -7.21 3.87 12.71
C ILE A 183 -7.02 3.13 11.38
N VAL A 184 -8.13 2.78 10.76
CA VAL A 184 -8.15 2.20 9.43
C VAL A 184 -8.56 3.27 8.44
N TYR A 185 -7.70 3.55 7.49
CA TYR A 185 -7.99 4.44 6.38
C TYR A 185 -8.16 3.62 5.10
N GLY A 186 -9.31 3.75 4.44
CA GLY A 186 -9.43 3.28 3.07
C GLY A 186 -8.50 4.06 2.15
N ILE A 187 -8.72 5.38 2.06
CA ILE A 187 -7.84 6.31 1.35
C ILE A 187 -7.41 7.42 2.30
N ARG A 188 -6.13 7.72 2.30
CA ARG A 188 -5.56 8.86 3.03
C ARG A 188 -4.82 9.77 2.06
N LEU A 189 -5.14 11.04 2.10
CA LEU A 189 -4.43 12.07 1.36
C LEU A 189 -3.68 12.97 2.33
N ASN A 190 -2.48 13.36 1.94
CA ASN A 190 -1.78 14.45 2.61
C ASN A 190 -2.23 15.77 1.98
N THR A 191 -2.71 16.68 2.81
CA THR A 191 -3.09 18.03 2.38
C THR A 191 -1.86 18.94 2.40
N GLY A 192 -0.92 18.71 1.51
CA GLY A 192 0.19 19.65 1.29
C GLY A 192 -0.31 20.94 0.60
N THR A 193 0.51 21.97 0.60
CA THR A 193 0.17 23.31 0.07
C THR A 193 0.15 23.39 -1.46
N GLY A 194 0.14 22.29 -2.16
CA GLY A 194 0.50 22.30 -3.56
C GLY A 194 -0.65 22.20 -4.54
N VAL A 195 -1.32 21.12 -4.73
CA VAL A 195 -2.22 20.97 -5.88
C VAL A 195 -3.39 20.04 -5.58
N ALA A 196 -4.57 20.43 -6.07
CA ALA A 196 -5.79 19.68 -5.86
C ALA A 196 -5.73 18.29 -6.54
N GLY A 197 -5.89 17.25 -5.78
CA GLY A 197 -6.15 15.89 -6.28
C GLY A 197 -7.65 15.61 -6.33
N ASN A 198 -8.05 14.67 -7.16
CA ASN A 198 -9.45 14.24 -7.26
C ASN A 198 -9.63 12.85 -6.64
N LEU A 199 -10.61 12.73 -5.76
CA LEU A 199 -11.14 11.44 -5.29
C LEU A 199 -12.49 11.20 -5.98
N ILE A 200 -12.56 10.26 -6.91
CA ILE A 200 -13.76 10.04 -7.72
C ILE A 200 -14.18 8.58 -7.69
N SER A 201 -15.46 8.35 -7.40
CA SER A 201 -16.10 7.03 -7.53
C SER A 201 -15.36 5.87 -6.84
N ASN A 202 -14.69 6.13 -5.73
CA ASN A 202 -14.04 5.07 -4.95
C ASN A 202 -15.08 4.33 -4.11
N LEU A 203 -14.99 3.01 -4.05
CA LEU A 203 -15.78 2.17 -3.17
C LEU A 203 -14.94 1.76 -1.96
N ILE A 204 -15.33 2.20 -0.77
CA ILE A 204 -14.63 1.92 0.49
C ILE A 204 -15.59 1.20 1.43
N GLY A 205 -15.15 0.06 1.94
CA GLY A 205 -15.99 -0.86 2.69
C GLY A 205 -16.40 -2.04 1.82
N GLY A 206 -17.41 -2.75 2.21
CA GLY A 206 -17.96 -3.90 1.48
C GLY A 206 -19.10 -4.53 2.27
N THR A 207 -19.94 -5.27 1.59
CA THR A 207 -20.90 -6.17 2.25
C THR A 207 -20.17 -7.43 2.69
N VAL A 208 -20.29 -7.75 3.94
CA VAL A 208 -19.77 -8.98 4.57
C VAL A 208 -20.95 -9.88 4.91
#